data_11747d9ecf19f0ab4779cd57e241d379
#
_entry.id   11747d9ecf19f0ab4779cd57e241d379
#
_cell.length_a   1.000
_cell.length_b   1.000
_cell.length_c   1.000
_cell.angle_alpha   90.00
_cell.angle_beta   90.00
_cell.angle_gamma   90.00
#
_symmetry.space_group_name_H-M   'P 1'
#
loop_
_entity.id
_entity.type
_entity.pdbx_description
1 polymer ?
#
loop_
_entity_poly.entity_id
_entity_poly.type
_entity_poly.pdbx_seq_one_letter_code
_entity_poly.pdbx_strand_id
1 'polypeptide(L)'
;ADECDGLAGRDVQVGATQDSNLNYNSEFAVLDVYKNGKKQFEMTPEKRVYLASGQPQTMVAIHSIPSWDLYVVYEGTNPDTGNPIIKAIINPLVSWIWAGVVFIVFGTFVALVPSISPATAALRAPATRTTPTEPALTGGR
;
A
#
# COMPACT_ATOMS: atom_id res chain seq x y z
N ALA A 1 9.58 17.66 -2.71
CA ALA A 1 9.35 18.69 -1.71
C ALA A 1 8.27 19.69 -2.13
N ASP A 2 7.92 19.74 -3.42
CA ASP A 2 7.05 20.79 -3.97
C ASP A 2 5.55 20.45 -4.03
N GLU A 3 5.16 19.25 -3.61
CA GLU A 3 3.75 18.82 -3.71
C GLU A 3 2.89 19.21 -2.49
N CYS A 4 3.53 19.66 -1.43
CA CYS A 4 2.84 20.12 -0.21
C CYS A 4 2.40 21.59 -0.28
N ASP A 5 2.94 22.37 -1.17
CA ASP A 5 2.70 23.82 -1.27
C ASP A 5 1.28 24.20 -1.76
N GLY A 6 0.51 23.24 -2.21
CA GLY A 6 -0.85 23.45 -2.72
C GLY A 6 -1.98 22.99 -1.82
N LEU A 7 -1.67 22.36 -0.68
CA LEU A 7 -2.69 21.87 0.27
C LEU A 7 -2.83 22.84 1.44
N ALA A 8 -3.91 23.61 1.46
CA ALA A 8 -4.26 24.48 2.58
C ALA A 8 -5.58 23.96 3.20
N GLY A 9 -5.54 23.68 4.52
CA GLY A 9 -6.76 23.51 5.30
C GLY A 9 -7.32 24.89 5.63
N ARG A 10 -8.46 25.27 5.09
CA ARG A 10 -9.01 26.62 5.28
C ARG A 10 -10.06 26.68 6.37
N ASP A 11 -10.97 25.79 6.46
CA ASP A 11 -12.03 25.87 7.46
C ASP A 11 -11.99 24.63 8.34
N VAL A 12 -11.57 24.84 9.60
CA VAL A 12 -11.58 23.82 10.63
C VAL A 12 -12.73 24.08 11.55
N GLN A 13 -13.75 23.23 11.51
CA GLN A 13 -14.84 23.26 12.47
C GLN A 13 -14.61 22.13 13.48
N VAL A 14 -14.58 22.47 14.76
CA VAL A 14 -14.48 21.50 15.84
C VAL A 14 -15.86 21.26 16.39
N GLY A 15 -16.27 20.00 16.46
CA GLY A 15 -17.50 19.55 17.08
C GLY A 15 -17.20 18.53 18.17
N ALA A 16 -18.05 18.47 19.17
CA ALA A 16 -18.02 17.42 20.17
C ALA A 16 -19.40 16.75 20.21
N THR A 17 -19.42 15.44 20.19
CA THR A 17 -20.65 14.66 20.37
C THR A 17 -20.56 13.89 21.66
N GLN A 18 -21.52 14.15 22.54
CA GLN A 18 -21.80 13.36 23.73
C GLN A 18 -23.12 12.63 23.51
N ASP A 19 -23.05 11.37 23.13
CA ASP A 19 -24.22 10.53 23.04
C ASP A 19 -24.26 9.58 24.24
N SER A 20 -25.32 9.67 25.05
CA SER A 20 -25.51 8.82 26.22
C SER A 20 -25.67 7.33 25.88
N ASN A 21 -25.98 7.01 24.62
CA ASN A 21 -26.07 5.63 24.13
C ASN A 21 -24.70 5.09 23.69
N LEU A 22 -23.70 5.94 23.50
CA LEU A 22 -22.36 5.56 23.12
C LEU A 22 -21.49 5.48 24.38
N ASN A 23 -20.70 4.43 24.51
CA ASN A 23 -19.78 4.23 25.63
C ASN A 23 -18.51 5.08 25.51
N TYR A 24 -18.57 6.17 24.76
CA TYR A 24 -17.46 7.09 24.56
C TYR A 24 -17.93 8.51 24.29
N ASN A 25 -17.10 9.47 24.65
CA ASN A 25 -17.22 10.86 24.22
C ASN A 25 -16.32 11.06 23.00
N SER A 26 -16.83 11.71 21.97
CA SER A 26 -16.05 12.01 20.78
C SER A 26 -15.89 13.51 20.54
N GLU A 27 -14.68 13.90 20.19
CA GLU A 27 -14.34 15.20 19.64
C GLU A 27 -13.89 15.00 18.21
N PHE A 28 -14.44 15.74 17.27
CA PHE A 28 -14.09 15.64 15.87
C PHE A 28 -13.80 17.02 15.28
N ALA A 29 -12.92 17.03 14.29
CA ALA A 29 -12.64 18.22 13.50
C ALA A 29 -13.04 17.97 12.04
N VAL A 30 -13.84 18.87 11.48
CA VAL A 30 -14.18 18.83 10.04
C VAL A 30 -13.18 19.73 9.32
N LEU A 31 -12.45 19.15 8.38
CA LEU A 31 -11.44 19.84 7.59
C LEU A 31 -11.77 19.78 6.12
N ASP A 32 -11.80 20.93 5.51
CA ASP A 32 -11.88 21.05 4.06
C ASP A 32 -10.47 21.16 3.47
N VAL A 33 -10.13 20.21 2.60
CA VAL A 33 -8.84 20.19 1.92
C VAL A 33 -8.97 20.88 0.57
N TYR A 34 -8.14 21.91 0.37
CA TYR A 34 -8.09 22.70 -0.86
C TYR A 34 -6.79 22.42 -1.61
N LYS A 35 -6.90 22.28 -2.94
CA LYS A 35 -5.76 22.27 -3.85
C LYS A 35 -6.02 23.29 -4.96
N ASN A 36 -5.06 24.21 -5.18
CA ASN A 36 -5.21 25.27 -6.16
C ASN A 36 -6.48 26.12 -6.01
N GLY A 37 -6.89 26.39 -4.74
CA GLY A 37 -8.06 27.18 -4.44
C GLY A 37 -9.42 26.49 -4.64
N LYS A 38 -9.45 25.22 -5.03
CA LYS A 38 -10.66 24.40 -5.15
C LYS A 38 -10.75 23.38 -4.02
N LYS A 39 -11.92 23.28 -3.38
CA LYS A 39 -12.21 22.22 -2.42
C LYS A 39 -12.14 20.87 -3.15
N GLN A 40 -11.31 19.97 -2.66
CA GLN A 40 -11.11 18.65 -3.21
C GLN A 40 -11.98 17.63 -2.48
N PHE A 41 -11.85 17.60 -1.17
CA PHE A 41 -12.55 16.64 -0.31
C PHE A 41 -12.62 17.16 1.12
N GLU A 42 -13.44 16.52 1.92
CA GLU A 42 -13.63 16.78 3.34
C GLU A 42 -13.09 15.61 4.14
N MET A 43 -12.46 15.88 5.26
CA MET A 43 -11.93 14.88 6.18
C MET A 43 -12.41 15.16 7.59
N THR A 44 -12.79 14.12 8.31
CA THR A 44 -13.30 14.23 9.68
C THR A 44 -12.52 13.29 10.60
N PRO A 45 -11.30 13.67 11.03
CA PRO A 45 -10.60 12.94 12.08
C PRO A 45 -11.32 13.13 13.41
N GLU A 46 -11.34 12.08 14.23
CA GLU A 46 -12.08 12.02 15.48
C GLU A 46 -11.17 11.52 16.60
N LYS A 47 -11.36 12.07 17.80
CA LYS A 47 -10.73 11.59 19.02
C LYS A 47 -11.83 11.11 19.98
N ARG A 48 -11.77 9.84 20.34
CA ARG A 48 -12.72 9.19 21.24
C ARG A 48 -12.09 8.95 22.60
N VAL A 49 -12.86 9.17 23.65
CA VAL A 49 -12.48 8.80 25.01
C VAL A 49 -13.53 7.83 25.51
N TYR A 50 -13.12 6.59 25.73
CA TYR A 50 -14.03 5.54 26.22
C TYR A 50 -14.31 5.75 27.71
N LEU A 51 -15.60 5.82 28.07
CA LEU A 51 -16.04 6.07 29.46
C LEU A 51 -15.67 4.92 30.40
N ALA A 52 -15.67 3.69 29.91
CA ALA A 52 -15.37 2.51 30.73
C ALA A 52 -13.89 2.39 31.09
N SER A 53 -12.98 2.76 30.21
CA SER A 53 -11.53 2.61 30.39
C SER A 53 -10.79 3.93 30.61
N GLY A 54 -11.43 5.06 30.31
CA GLY A 54 -10.81 6.39 30.33
C GLY A 54 -9.71 6.57 29.27
N GLN A 55 -9.55 5.60 28.35
CA GLN A 55 -8.48 5.64 27.37
C GLN A 55 -8.87 6.47 26.15
N PRO A 56 -8.03 7.43 25.74
CA PRO A 56 -8.22 8.16 24.51
C PRO A 56 -7.79 7.28 23.31
N GLN A 57 -8.63 7.25 22.28
CA GLN A 57 -8.34 6.62 21.00
C GLN A 57 -8.49 7.64 19.89
N THR A 58 -7.47 7.78 19.07
CA THR A 58 -7.48 8.69 17.92
C THR A 58 -7.88 7.94 16.66
N MET A 59 -8.94 8.42 16.02
CA MET A 59 -9.40 7.91 14.73
C MET A 59 -8.83 8.80 13.63
N VAL A 60 -7.93 8.23 12.85
CA VAL A 60 -7.25 8.95 11.77
C VAL A 60 -8.15 8.99 10.55
N ALA A 61 -8.32 10.16 9.95
CA ALA A 61 -8.92 10.28 8.64
C ALA A 61 -7.85 10.02 7.57
N ILE A 62 -8.13 9.10 6.64
CA ILE A 62 -7.21 8.70 5.59
C ILE A 62 -7.85 8.98 4.24
N HIS A 63 -7.14 9.70 3.40
CA HIS A 63 -7.50 9.89 2.01
C HIS A 63 -6.40 9.37 1.11
N SER A 64 -6.71 8.29 0.37
CA SER A 64 -5.75 7.60 -0.49
C SER A 64 -5.95 7.99 -1.94
N ILE A 65 -4.90 8.45 -2.58
CA ILE A 65 -4.80 8.71 -4.02
C ILE A 65 -3.71 7.79 -4.58
N PRO A 66 -3.80 7.34 -5.84
CA PRO A 66 -2.79 6.44 -6.40
C PRO A 66 -1.34 6.88 -6.27
N SER A 67 -1.08 8.19 -6.12
CA SER A 67 0.26 8.74 -6.00
C SER A 67 0.74 8.96 -4.56
N TRP A 68 -0.19 9.16 -3.60
CA TRP A 68 0.14 9.45 -2.20
C TRP A 68 -1.07 9.27 -1.29
N ASP A 69 -0.82 9.00 -0.01
CA ASP A 69 -1.83 8.90 1.03
C ASP A 69 -1.69 10.07 2.00
N LEU A 70 -2.81 10.73 2.28
CA LEU A 70 -2.92 11.77 3.28
C LEU A 70 -3.55 11.19 4.55
N TYR A 71 -2.83 11.28 5.65
CA TYR A 71 -3.28 10.92 6.99
C TYR A 71 -3.48 12.21 7.79
N VAL A 72 -4.68 12.42 8.30
CA VAL A 72 -4.98 13.56 9.16
C VAL A 72 -5.40 13.06 10.53
N VAL A 73 -4.71 13.56 11.54
CA VAL A 73 -4.91 13.22 12.95
C VAL A 73 -5.35 14.45 13.70
N TYR A 74 -6.42 14.33 14.47
CA TYR A 74 -6.84 15.35 15.43
C TYR A 74 -6.29 14.99 16.81
N GLU A 75 -5.38 15.80 17.33
CA GLU A 75 -4.74 15.57 18.63
C GLU A 75 -5.54 16.19 19.80
N GLY A 76 -6.46 17.07 19.51
CA GLY A 76 -7.29 17.77 20.48
C GLY A 76 -7.24 19.28 20.30
N THR A 77 -7.71 20.01 21.31
CA THR A 77 -7.71 21.48 21.33
C THR A 77 -6.65 21.98 22.29
N ASN A 78 -5.89 23.00 21.87
CA ASN A 78 -4.93 23.66 22.74
C ASN A 78 -5.67 24.37 23.89
N PRO A 79 -5.37 24.06 25.15
CA PRO A 79 -6.06 24.64 26.29
C PRO A 79 -5.85 26.16 26.43
N ASP A 80 -4.73 26.68 25.94
CA ASP A 80 -4.36 28.09 26.09
C ASP A 80 -5.00 28.98 25.01
N THR A 81 -5.12 28.47 23.79
CA THR A 81 -5.58 29.25 22.64
C THR A 81 -6.96 28.85 22.13
N GLY A 82 -7.50 27.69 22.53
CA GLY A 82 -8.74 27.12 22.01
C GLY A 82 -8.64 26.61 20.57
N ASN A 83 -7.45 26.63 19.97
CA ASN A 83 -7.27 26.21 18.60
C ASN A 83 -7.11 24.69 18.49
N PRO A 84 -7.68 24.05 17.44
CA PRO A 84 -7.49 22.64 17.18
C PRO A 84 -6.05 22.34 16.77
N ILE A 85 -5.49 21.27 17.32
CA ILE A 85 -4.18 20.75 16.96
C ILE A 85 -4.39 19.63 15.95
N ILE A 86 -3.94 19.86 14.73
CA ILE A 86 -4.09 18.91 13.62
C ILE A 86 -2.72 18.55 13.09
N LYS A 87 -2.47 17.25 12.95
CA LYS A 87 -1.27 16.71 12.36
C LYS A 87 -1.59 16.05 11.03
N ALA A 88 -1.03 16.56 9.97
CA ALA A 88 -1.14 15.98 8.64
C ALA A 88 0.17 15.29 8.27
N ILE A 89 0.07 14.05 7.77
CA ILE A 89 1.20 13.21 7.36
C ILE A 89 0.93 12.74 5.94
N ILE A 90 1.87 12.97 5.03
CA ILE A 90 1.78 12.52 3.64
C ILE A 90 2.78 11.39 3.43
N ASN A 91 2.30 10.24 2.99
CA ASN A 91 3.13 9.07 2.68
C ASN A 91 3.13 8.81 1.17
N PRO A 92 4.16 9.26 0.44
CA PRO A 92 4.24 9.06 -1.02
C PRO A 92 4.65 7.63 -1.40
N LEU A 93 5.17 6.83 -0.46
CA LEU A 93 5.76 5.52 -0.75
C LEU A 93 4.76 4.36 -0.85
N VAL A 94 3.52 4.55 -0.41
CA VAL A 94 2.51 3.47 -0.42
C VAL A 94 2.21 3.01 -1.85
N SER A 95 2.20 3.92 -2.81
CA SER A 95 2.00 3.60 -4.23
C SER A 95 3.06 2.65 -4.82
N TRP A 96 4.30 2.71 -4.32
CA TRP A 96 5.38 1.84 -4.78
C TRP A 96 5.17 0.37 -4.40
N ILE A 97 4.42 0.11 -3.32
CA ILE A 97 4.04 -1.26 -2.93
C ILE A 97 3.17 -1.88 -4.03
N TRP A 98 2.20 -1.13 -4.54
CA TRP A 98 1.34 -1.60 -5.62
C TRP A 98 2.10 -1.80 -6.92
N ALA A 99 3.03 -0.91 -7.25
CA ALA A 99 3.94 -1.10 -8.38
C ALA A 99 4.76 -2.40 -8.23
N GLY A 100 5.29 -2.66 -7.03
CA GLY A 100 6.00 -3.92 -6.73
C GLY A 100 5.14 -5.17 -6.95
N VAL A 101 3.88 -5.15 -6.52
CA VAL A 101 2.94 -6.26 -6.75
C VAL A 101 2.73 -6.51 -8.24
N VAL A 102 2.53 -5.46 -9.03
CA VAL A 102 2.37 -5.58 -10.50
C VAL A 102 3.61 -6.21 -11.13
N PHE A 103 4.82 -5.80 -10.72
CA PHE A 103 6.07 -6.39 -11.22
C PHE A 103 6.20 -7.87 -10.85
N ILE A 104 5.81 -8.25 -9.63
CA ILE A 104 5.84 -9.67 -9.21
C ILE A 104 4.88 -10.50 -10.07
N VAL A 105 3.66 -10.04 -10.25
CA VAL A 105 2.67 -10.72 -11.09
C VAL A 105 3.18 -10.87 -12.52
N PHE A 106 3.70 -9.78 -13.09
CA PHE A 106 4.26 -9.80 -14.44
C PHE A 106 5.44 -10.78 -14.56
N GLY A 107 6.38 -10.74 -13.61
CA GLY A 107 7.51 -11.68 -13.57
C GLY A 107 7.06 -13.14 -13.47
N THR A 108 6.01 -13.41 -12.71
CA THR A 108 5.42 -14.74 -12.60
C THR A 108 4.83 -15.19 -13.94
N PHE A 109 4.12 -14.32 -14.64
CA PHE A 109 3.61 -14.64 -15.98
C PHE A 109 4.74 -14.95 -16.96
N VAL A 110 5.80 -14.16 -16.98
CA VAL A 110 6.97 -14.41 -17.84
C VAL A 110 7.63 -15.75 -17.49
N ALA A 111 7.74 -16.10 -16.20
CA ALA A 111 8.32 -17.37 -15.76
C ALA A 111 7.45 -18.58 -16.12
N LEU A 112 6.12 -18.41 -16.22
CA LEU A 112 5.20 -19.45 -16.63
C LEU A 112 5.23 -19.74 -18.14
N VAL A 113 5.76 -18.82 -18.95
CA VAL A 113 5.96 -19.08 -20.39
C VAL A 113 7.10 -20.09 -20.53
N PRO A 114 6.82 -21.34 -20.99
CA PRO A 114 7.86 -22.35 -21.12
C PRO A 114 8.87 -21.90 -22.18
N SER A 115 10.07 -21.53 -21.76
CA SER A 115 11.18 -21.32 -22.68
C SER A 115 11.62 -22.70 -23.18
N ILE A 116 11.33 -23.03 -24.44
CA ILE A 116 11.85 -24.20 -25.10
C ILE A 116 13.33 -23.90 -25.37
N SER A 117 14.19 -24.19 -24.41
CA SER A 117 15.62 -24.09 -24.61
C SER A 117 16.06 -25.19 -25.60
N PRO A 118 16.77 -24.88 -26.70
CA PRO A 118 17.21 -25.86 -27.67
C PRO A 118 18.16 -26.93 -27.04
N ALA A 119 18.74 -26.64 -25.88
CA ALA A 119 19.57 -27.58 -25.14
C ALA A 119 18.79 -28.82 -24.66
N THR A 120 17.49 -28.72 -24.38
CA THR A 120 16.68 -29.87 -23.92
C THR A 120 16.29 -30.79 -25.07
N ALA A 121 16.31 -30.30 -26.31
CA ALA A 121 16.08 -31.12 -27.51
C ALA A 121 17.27 -32.04 -27.84
N ALA A 122 18.48 -31.61 -27.53
CA ALA A 122 19.71 -32.39 -27.77
C ALA A 122 19.81 -33.61 -26.84
N LEU A 123 19.27 -33.54 -25.61
CA LEU A 123 19.28 -34.67 -24.67
C LEU A 123 18.21 -35.73 -24.98
N ARG A 124 17.30 -35.48 -25.94
CA ARG A 124 16.22 -36.39 -26.32
C ARG A 124 16.50 -37.12 -27.61
N ALA A 125 17.69 -36.94 -28.23
CA ALA A 125 18.12 -37.74 -29.37
C ALA A 125 18.37 -39.17 -28.88
N PRO A 126 17.75 -40.21 -29.45
CA PRO A 126 18.02 -41.57 -29.04
C PRO A 126 19.47 -41.89 -29.35
N ALA A 127 20.24 -42.36 -28.38
CA ALA A 127 21.58 -42.86 -28.57
C ALA A 127 21.54 -43.95 -29.61
N THR A 128 22.08 -43.67 -30.81
CA THR A 128 22.28 -44.68 -31.85
C THR A 128 23.28 -45.67 -31.27
N ARG A 129 22.76 -46.82 -30.90
CA ARG A 129 23.51 -47.96 -30.38
C ARG A 129 24.39 -48.46 -31.55
N THR A 130 25.63 -48.05 -31.60
CA THR A 130 26.64 -48.69 -32.48
C THR A 130 26.88 -50.07 -31.94
N THR A 131 26.40 -51.08 -32.63
CA THR A 131 26.69 -52.47 -32.38
C THR A 131 28.18 -52.69 -32.66
N PRO A 132 28.97 -53.26 -31.74
CA PRO A 132 30.36 -53.63 -32.04
C PRO A 132 30.34 -54.76 -33.07
N THR A 133 30.95 -54.53 -34.20
CA THR A 133 31.22 -55.58 -35.17
C THR A 133 32.25 -56.53 -34.54
N GLU A 134 31.81 -57.75 -34.26
CA GLU A 134 32.61 -58.88 -33.84
C GLU A 134 33.66 -59.22 -34.93
N PRO A 135 34.97 -59.30 -34.61
CA PRO A 135 35.92 -59.74 -35.58
C PRO A 135 35.82 -61.26 -35.77
N ALA A 136 35.57 -61.65 -37.00
CA ALA A 136 35.56 -63.04 -37.45
C ALA A 136 36.92 -63.70 -37.17
N LEU A 137 36.95 -64.64 -36.26
CA LEU A 137 38.06 -65.56 -36.10
C LEU A 137 38.09 -66.52 -37.28
N THR A 138 38.95 -66.23 -38.25
CA THR A 138 39.33 -67.22 -39.29
C THR A 138 40.32 -68.16 -38.66
N GLY A 139 39.86 -69.38 -38.35
CA GLY A 139 40.72 -70.48 -38.05
C GLY A 139 41.26 -71.10 -39.34
N GLY A 140 42.48 -71.51 -39.34
CA GLY A 140 43.01 -72.29 -40.43
C GLY A 140 44.46 -72.70 -40.19
N ARG A 141 44.63 -73.94 -39.69
CA ARG A 141 45.74 -74.82 -39.88
C ARG A 141 47.08 -74.40 -39.30
#